data_814f121ab786f1d30fd48144837bc44b
#
_entry.id   814f121ab786f1d30fd48144837bc44b
#
_cell.length_a   1.000
_cell.length_b   1.000
_cell.length_c   1.000
_cell.angle_alpha   90.00
_cell.angle_beta   90.00
_cell.angle_gamma   90.00
#
_symmetry.space_group_name_H-M   'P 1'
#
loop_
_entity.id
_entity.type
_entity.pdbx_description
1 polymer ?
#
loop_
_entity_poly.entity_id
_entity_poly.type
_entity_poly.pdbx_seq_one_letter_code
_entity_poly.pdbx_strand_id
1 'polypeptide(L)'
;MSVKIAEMLDPAAIVAELQGTGKEEVLAELTAALVAANPALQRGEVIRVLLERERLGSTGIGDGVAIPHGKLKHLDRQLIAFGLSRKGVDFDAMDGKPARLFFLLIAPEDAVGTHLKTLARISKLLKGSQLRERLRDAGDQRQIHQVIAEEEEKL
;
A
#
# COMPACT_ATOMS: atom_id res chain seq x y z
N MET A 1 -9.46 18.25 -5.03
CA MET A 1 -8.82 16.97 -5.36
C MET A 1 -9.09 15.97 -4.22
N SER A 2 -9.62 14.81 -4.58
CA SER A 2 -9.94 13.79 -3.57
C SER A 2 -8.68 13.11 -3.05
N VAL A 3 -8.64 12.84 -1.74
CA VAL A 3 -7.61 12.00 -1.13
C VAL A 3 -8.20 10.69 -0.61
N LYS A 4 -9.39 10.32 -1.12
CA LYS A 4 -10.04 9.07 -0.73
C LYS A 4 -9.25 7.87 -1.26
N ILE A 5 -8.89 7.01 -0.34
CA ILE A 5 -8.07 5.82 -0.64
C ILE A 5 -8.76 4.91 -1.66
N ALA A 6 -10.04 4.65 -1.45
CA ALA A 6 -10.80 3.74 -2.33
C ALA A 6 -10.89 4.25 -3.77
N GLU A 7 -10.86 5.56 -3.99
CA GLU A 7 -10.89 6.15 -5.32
C GLU A 7 -9.54 6.07 -6.03
N MET A 8 -8.45 6.06 -5.26
CA MET A 8 -7.09 5.96 -5.80
C MET A 8 -6.61 4.52 -5.95
N LEU A 9 -7.35 3.57 -5.39
CA LEU A 9 -7.02 2.15 -5.41
C LEU A 9 -7.86 1.42 -6.45
N ASP A 10 -7.25 1.14 -7.60
CA ASP A 10 -7.91 0.28 -8.61
C ASP A 10 -7.96 -1.14 -8.06
N PRO A 11 -9.11 -1.83 -8.12
CA PRO A 11 -9.18 -3.24 -7.69
C PRO A 11 -8.15 -4.15 -8.36
N ALA A 12 -7.73 -3.83 -9.60
CA ALA A 12 -6.66 -4.59 -10.27
C ALA A 12 -5.30 -4.43 -9.61
N ALA A 13 -5.12 -3.39 -8.77
CA ALA A 13 -3.90 -3.16 -8.02
C ALA A 13 -3.95 -3.78 -6.61
N ILE A 14 -4.88 -4.72 -6.38
CA ILE A 14 -4.99 -5.43 -5.12
C ILE A 14 -4.46 -6.86 -5.28
N VAL A 15 -3.55 -7.25 -4.40
CA VAL A 15 -3.05 -8.62 -4.33
C VAL A 15 -3.68 -9.29 -3.11
N ALA A 16 -4.68 -10.14 -3.36
CA ALA A 16 -5.46 -10.77 -2.29
C ALA A 16 -4.63 -11.71 -1.42
N GLU A 17 -3.56 -12.28 -1.96
CA GLU A 17 -2.64 -13.12 -1.21
C GLU A 17 -1.22 -12.96 -1.75
N LEU A 18 -0.41 -12.23 -1.02
CA LEU A 18 1.00 -12.06 -1.36
C LEU A 18 1.76 -13.37 -1.17
N GLN A 19 2.60 -13.72 -2.12
CA GLN A 19 3.39 -14.94 -2.10
C GLN A 19 4.81 -14.72 -1.56
N GLY A 20 5.33 -13.51 -1.69
CA GLY A 20 6.68 -13.19 -1.25
C GLY A 20 6.85 -13.33 0.25
N THR A 21 8.04 -13.69 0.68
CA THR A 21 8.37 -13.88 2.10
C THR A 21 9.32 -12.81 2.62
N GLY A 22 9.86 -11.98 1.75
CA GLY A 22 10.79 -10.92 2.11
C GLY A 22 10.35 -9.57 1.56
N LYS A 23 11.02 -8.52 2.03
CA LYS A 23 10.70 -7.14 1.67
C LYS A 23 10.74 -6.90 0.16
N GLU A 24 11.84 -7.29 -0.49
CA GLU A 24 12.01 -7.05 -1.93
C GLU A 24 10.98 -7.80 -2.77
N GLU A 25 10.69 -9.04 -2.40
CA GLU A 25 9.70 -9.86 -3.11
C GLU A 25 8.31 -9.25 -3.03
N VAL A 26 7.92 -8.78 -1.86
CA VAL A 26 6.60 -8.17 -1.63
C VAL A 26 6.50 -6.84 -2.39
N LEU A 27 7.54 -6.03 -2.35
CA LEU A 27 7.55 -4.77 -3.10
C LEU A 27 7.43 -5.03 -4.61
N ALA A 28 8.07 -6.09 -5.12
CA ALA A 28 7.97 -6.46 -6.52
C ALA A 28 6.55 -6.93 -6.89
N GLU A 29 5.91 -7.73 -6.02
CA GLU A 29 4.53 -8.17 -6.27
C GLU A 29 3.55 -7.00 -6.29
N LEU A 30 3.65 -6.10 -5.31
CA LEU A 30 2.80 -4.92 -5.23
C LEU A 30 3.02 -3.99 -6.44
N THR A 31 4.27 -3.81 -6.84
CA THR A 31 4.62 -3.00 -8.01
C THR A 31 4.03 -3.60 -9.28
N ALA A 32 4.12 -4.93 -9.44
CA ALA A 32 3.56 -5.61 -10.60
C ALA A 32 2.04 -5.37 -10.70
N ALA A 33 1.33 -5.44 -9.57
CA ALA A 33 -0.11 -5.16 -9.55
C ALA A 33 -0.40 -3.70 -9.89
N LEU A 34 0.39 -2.77 -9.36
CA LEU A 34 0.22 -1.35 -9.64
C LEU A 34 0.43 -1.05 -11.12
N VAL A 35 1.47 -1.61 -11.73
CA VAL A 35 1.78 -1.44 -13.15
C VAL A 35 0.71 -2.07 -14.03
N ALA A 36 0.17 -3.23 -13.64
CA ALA A 36 -0.91 -3.86 -14.38
C ALA A 36 -2.14 -2.95 -14.46
N ALA A 37 -2.44 -2.23 -13.38
CA ALA A 37 -3.54 -1.27 -13.33
C ALA A 37 -3.18 0.07 -14.00
N ASN A 38 -1.88 0.38 -14.14
CA ASN A 38 -1.38 1.64 -14.68
C ASN A 38 -0.21 1.37 -15.63
N PRO A 39 -0.48 0.89 -16.87
CA PRO A 39 0.58 0.40 -17.77
C PRO A 39 1.61 1.45 -18.21
N ALA A 40 1.31 2.73 -18.01
CA ALA A 40 2.27 3.80 -18.32
C ALA A 40 3.44 3.87 -17.33
N LEU A 41 3.32 3.24 -16.18
CA LEU A 41 4.39 3.19 -15.19
C LEU A 41 5.52 2.26 -15.62
N GLN A 42 6.74 2.63 -15.27
CA GLN A 42 7.91 1.77 -15.47
C GLN A 42 8.22 1.03 -14.17
N ARG A 43 8.10 -0.29 -14.23
CA ARG A 43 8.25 -1.16 -13.06
C ARG A 43 9.59 -0.95 -12.33
N GLY A 44 10.68 -0.90 -13.08
CA GLY A 44 12.01 -0.74 -12.49
C GLY A 44 12.18 0.57 -11.74
N GLU A 45 11.59 1.64 -12.27
CA GLU A 45 11.65 2.94 -11.62
C GLU A 45 10.85 2.96 -10.32
N VAL A 46 9.66 2.35 -10.32
CA VAL A 46 8.82 2.26 -9.12
C VAL A 46 9.56 1.48 -8.03
N ILE A 47 10.09 0.31 -8.37
CA ILE A 47 10.82 -0.51 -7.40
C ILE A 47 12.03 0.25 -6.84
N ARG A 48 12.75 0.96 -7.70
CA ARG A 48 13.93 1.73 -7.29
C ARG A 48 13.58 2.77 -6.21
N VAL A 49 12.53 3.58 -6.44
CA VAL A 49 12.17 4.62 -5.47
C VAL A 49 11.64 4.02 -4.16
N LEU A 50 10.94 2.89 -4.22
CA LEU A 50 10.48 2.21 -3.02
C LEU A 50 11.64 1.67 -2.19
N LEU A 51 12.62 1.04 -2.83
CA LEU A 51 13.78 0.51 -2.13
C LEU A 51 14.65 1.62 -1.55
N GLU A 52 14.81 2.73 -2.28
CA GLU A 52 15.53 3.89 -1.75
C GLU A 52 14.89 4.43 -0.48
N ARG A 53 13.55 4.49 -0.45
CA ARG A 53 12.81 4.94 0.74
C ARG A 53 13.02 3.97 1.90
N GLU A 54 12.99 2.65 1.65
CA GLU A 54 13.17 1.65 2.70
C GLU A 54 14.58 1.69 3.31
N ARG A 55 15.59 2.10 2.53
CA ARG A 55 16.97 2.26 3.05
C ARG A 55 17.09 3.34 4.10
N LEU A 56 16.19 4.33 4.09
CA LEU A 56 16.16 5.41 5.08
C LEU A 56 15.52 4.97 6.39
N GLY A 57 14.84 3.84 6.39
CA GLY A 57 14.16 3.29 7.54
C GLY A 57 12.91 2.57 7.08
N SER A 58 12.52 1.52 7.81
CA SER A 58 11.37 0.71 7.41
C SER A 58 10.08 1.51 7.40
N THR A 59 9.23 1.22 6.41
CA THR A 59 7.85 1.72 6.36
C THR A 59 6.88 0.77 7.06
N GLY A 60 7.37 -0.29 7.71
CA GLY A 60 6.58 -1.14 8.60
C GLY A 60 6.34 -0.41 9.92
N ILE A 61 5.08 0.02 10.12
CA ILE A 61 4.74 0.89 11.25
C ILE A 61 4.28 0.15 12.50
N GLY A 62 4.26 -1.18 12.46
CA GLY A 62 3.80 -2.01 13.56
C GLY A 62 2.35 -2.43 13.38
N ASP A 63 1.83 -3.24 14.30
CA ASP A 63 0.47 -3.78 14.27
C ASP A 63 0.16 -4.58 13.00
N GLY A 64 1.19 -5.15 12.38
CA GLY A 64 1.03 -5.94 11.16
C GLY A 64 0.86 -5.11 9.89
N VAL A 65 1.21 -3.82 9.91
CA VAL A 65 0.96 -2.89 8.81
C VAL A 65 2.25 -2.30 8.27
N ALA A 66 2.34 -2.17 6.94
CA ALA A 66 3.42 -1.44 6.28
C ALA A 66 2.81 -0.51 5.22
N ILE A 67 3.45 0.64 5.02
CA ILE A 67 3.02 1.62 4.01
C ILE A 67 4.23 1.98 3.13
N PRO A 68 4.68 1.07 2.25
CA PRO A 68 5.74 1.40 1.31
C PRO A 68 5.31 2.58 0.43
N HIS A 69 6.19 3.57 0.26
CA HIS A 69 5.83 4.73 -0.54
C HIS A 69 7.04 5.37 -1.20
N GLY A 70 6.79 6.14 -2.24
CA GLY A 70 7.82 6.85 -2.96
C GLY A 70 7.22 7.91 -3.87
N LYS A 71 8.09 8.68 -4.49
CA LYS A 71 7.70 9.75 -5.39
C LYS A 71 8.31 9.52 -6.76
N LEU A 72 7.55 9.84 -7.81
CA LEU A 72 8.00 9.74 -9.18
C LEU A 72 7.89 11.08 -9.89
N LYS A 73 8.85 11.35 -10.77
CA LYS A 73 8.77 12.46 -11.71
C LYS A 73 7.72 12.13 -12.77
N HIS A 74 7.11 13.13 -13.34
CA HIS A 74 6.17 13.01 -14.47
C HIS A 74 4.89 12.24 -14.14
N LEU A 75 4.62 11.98 -12.86
CA LEU A 75 3.35 11.41 -12.43
C LEU A 75 2.37 12.56 -12.18
N ASP A 76 1.14 12.43 -12.66
CA ASP A 76 0.13 13.48 -12.55
C ASP A 76 -0.86 13.27 -11.41
N ARG A 77 -0.86 12.11 -10.78
CA ARG A 77 -1.76 11.79 -9.67
C ARG A 77 -1.15 10.73 -8.77
N GLN A 78 -1.70 10.59 -7.57
CA GLN A 78 -1.29 9.54 -6.65
C GLN A 78 -1.91 8.20 -7.06
N LEU A 79 -1.16 7.13 -6.88
CA LEU A 79 -1.58 5.76 -7.19
C LEU A 79 -1.34 4.88 -5.98
N ILE A 80 -2.31 4.00 -5.70
CA ILE A 80 -2.25 3.10 -4.55
C ILE A 80 -2.36 1.66 -5.01
N ALA A 81 -1.59 0.77 -4.39
CA ALA A 81 -1.77 -0.67 -4.47
C ALA A 81 -1.96 -1.21 -3.06
N PHE A 82 -2.59 -2.35 -2.93
CA PHE A 82 -2.80 -3.00 -1.65
C PHE A 82 -2.46 -4.48 -1.74
N GLY A 83 -1.89 -5.03 -0.68
CA GLY A 83 -1.62 -6.45 -0.59
C GLY A 83 -1.87 -7.00 0.81
N LEU A 84 -2.30 -8.25 0.85
CA LEU A 84 -2.55 -8.99 2.08
C LEU A 84 -1.64 -10.22 2.12
N SER A 85 -0.89 -10.38 3.21
CA SER A 85 -0.10 -11.59 3.45
C SER A 85 -0.64 -12.32 4.68
N ARG A 86 -1.20 -13.51 4.48
CA ARG A 86 -1.69 -14.31 5.61
C ARG A 86 -0.56 -14.93 6.40
N LYS A 87 0.56 -15.20 5.75
CA LYS A 87 1.74 -15.77 6.40
C LYS A 87 2.51 -14.75 7.24
N GLY A 88 2.41 -13.49 6.86
CA GLY A 88 3.22 -12.44 7.44
C GLY A 88 4.59 -12.34 6.78
N VAL A 89 5.13 -11.14 6.73
CA VAL A 89 6.40 -10.84 6.08
C VAL A 89 7.27 -10.04 7.05
N ASP A 90 8.53 -10.44 7.18
CA ASP A 90 9.50 -9.64 7.92
C ASP A 90 9.81 -8.38 7.10
N PHE A 91 9.30 -7.26 7.57
CA PHE A 91 9.44 -5.97 6.90
C PHE A 91 10.24 -4.99 7.75
N ASP A 92 11.01 -5.50 8.70
CA ASP A 92 11.78 -4.69 9.66
C ASP A 92 10.88 -3.68 10.38
N ALA A 93 9.66 -4.11 10.75
CA ALA A 93 8.70 -3.25 11.40
C ALA A 93 9.19 -2.77 12.76
N MET A 94 8.70 -1.61 13.19
CA MET A 94 9.13 -0.97 14.42
C MET A 94 8.93 -1.86 15.66
N ASP A 95 7.89 -2.71 15.66
CA ASP A 95 7.60 -3.61 16.77
C ASP A 95 8.25 -4.99 16.61
N GLY A 96 9.02 -5.22 15.55
CA GLY A 96 9.68 -6.48 15.28
C GLY A 96 8.75 -7.61 14.84
N LYS A 97 7.46 -7.33 14.65
CA LYS A 97 6.48 -8.34 14.25
C LYS A 97 6.26 -8.35 12.74
N PRO A 98 5.80 -9.49 12.17
CA PRO A 98 5.54 -9.56 10.74
C PRO A 98 4.45 -8.58 10.29
N ALA A 99 4.62 -8.05 9.08
CA ALA A 99 3.60 -7.23 8.42
C ALA A 99 2.69 -8.14 7.60
N ARG A 100 1.40 -7.83 7.60
CA ARG A 100 0.38 -8.60 6.88
C ARG A 100 -0.45 -7.74 5.94
N LEU A 101 -0.58 -6.46 6.22
CA LEU A 101 -1.33 -5.50 5.41
C LEU A 101 -0.37 -4.47 4.83
N PHE A 102 -0.42 -4.29 3.52
CA PHE A 102 0.49 -3.39 2.80
C PHE A 102 -0.30 -2.42 1.95
N PHE A 103 -0.16 -1.13 2.23
CA PHE A 103 -0.59 -0.07 1.32
C PHE A 103 0.62 0.54 0.66
N LEU A 104 0.71 0.42 -0.65
CA LEU A 104 1.78 1.03 -1.43
C LEU A 104 1.27 2.33 -2.04
N LEU A 105 1.99 3.43 -1.84
CA LEU A 105 1.61 4.74 -2.34
C LEU A 105 2.74 5.33 -3.20
N ILE A 106 2.41 5.67 -4.42
CA ILE A 106 3.31 6.41 -5.31
C ILE A 106 2.67 7.75 -5.62
N ALA A 107 3.42 8.81 -5.43
CA ALA A 107 2.92 10.18 -5.57
C ALA A 107 3.77 11.01 -6.53
N PRO A 108 3.20 12.07 -7.13
CA PRO A 108 4.00 13.02 -7.90
C PRO A 108 5.07 13.68 -7.01
N GLU A 109 6.25 13.87 -7.57
CA GLU A 109 7.38 14.41 -6.83
C GLU A 109 7.11 15.83 -6.29
N ASP A 110 6.29 16.60 -6.98
CA ASP A 110 5.97 17.98 -6.60
C ASP A 110 4.73 18.14 -5.74
N ALA A 111 4.07 17.04 -5.34
CA ALA A 111 2.82 17.06 -4.58
C ALA A 111 3.03 16.64 -3.11
N VAL A 112 3.99 17.24 -2.43
CA VAL A 112 4.38 16.85 -1.07
C VAL A 112 3.24 16.95 -0.07
N GLY A 113 2.48 18.04 -0.09
CA GLY A 113 1.37 18.23 0.85
C GLY A 113 0.27 17.18 0.69
N THR A 114 -0.12 16.88 -0.54
CA THR A 114 -1.13 15.87 -0.84
C THR A 114 -0.64 14.47 -0.46
N HIS A 115 0.64 14.19 -0.70
CA HIS A 115 1.27 12.93 -0.32
C HIS A 115 1.18 12.70 1.19
N LEU A 116 1.52 13.72 1.99
CA LEU A 116 1.45 13.62 3.45
C LEU A 116 0.01 13.43 3.94
N LYS A 117 -0.97 14.10 3.34
CA LYS A 117 -2.38 13.93 3.68
C LYS A 117 -2.85 12.52 3.40
N THR A 118 -2.45 11.93 2.29
CA THR A 118 -2.82 10.56 1.93
C THR A 118 -2.19 9.56 2.89
N LEU A 119 -0.90 9.74 3.23
CA LEU A 119 -0.25 8.87 4.21
C LEU A 119 -0.95 8.94 5.57
N ALA A 120 -1.32 10.14 6.01
CA ALA A 120 -2.03 10.31 7.28
C ALA A 120 -3.40 9.62 7.26
N ARG A 121 -4.11 9.71 6.13
CA ARG A 121 -5.41 9.06 5.98
C ARG A 121 -5.29 7.54 5.98
N ILE A 122 -4.29 6.99 5.29
CA ILE A 122 -4.02 5.55 5.32
C ILE A 122 -3.71 5.10 6.75
N SER A 123 -2.86 5.83 7.46
CA SER A 123 -2.51 5.50 8.85
C SER A 123 -3.73 5.52 9.75
N LYS A 124 -4.61 6.51 9.57
CA LYS A 124 -5.83 6.62 10.36
C LYS A 124 -6.77 5.45 10.08
N LEU A 125 -6.95 5.08 8.82
CA LEU A 125 -7.76 3.95 8.41
C LEU A 125 -7.26 2.65 9.07
N LEU A 126 -5.95 2.44 9.07
CA LEU A 126 -5.34 1.21 9.55
C LEU A 126 -5.31 1.07 11.08
N LYS A 127 -5.64 2.13 11.83
CA LYS A 127 -5.78 2.03 13.28
C LYS A 127 -7.03 1.26 13.69
N GLY A 128 -8.00 1.13 12.80
CA GLY A 128 -9.23 0.42 13.09
C GLY A 128 -9.02 -1.09 13.17
N SER A 129 -9.24 -1.68 14.36
CA SER A 129 -9.14 -3.13 14.52
C SER A 129 -10.17 -3.88 13.68
N GLN A 130 -11.36 -3.30 13.52
CA GLN A 130 -12.42 -3.88 12.70
C GLN A 130 -12.03 -3.96 11.23
N LEU A 131 -11.38 -2.93 10.69
CA LEU A 131 -10.86 -2.96 9.33
C LEU A 131 -9.90 -4.13 9.14
N ARG A 132 -8.95 -4.28 10.07
CA ARG A 132 -7.93 -5.32 9.95
C ARG A 132 -8.52 -6.72 9.98
N GLU A 133 -9.53 -6.92 10.84
CA GLU A 133 -10.24 -8.20 10.92
C GLU A 133 -11.02 -8.48 9.63
N ARG A 134 -11.75 -7.50 9.14
CA ARG A 134 -12.53 -7.65 7.90
C ARG A 134 -11.64 -7.93 6.69
N LEU A 135 -10.47 -7.30 6.62
CA LEU A 135 -9.53 -7.54 5.53
C LEU A 135 -8.96 -8.96 5.56
N ARG A 136 -8.70 -9.50 6.76
CA ARG A 136 -8.23 -10.89 6.87
C ARG A 136 -9.27 -11.89 6.37
N ASP A 137 -10.55 -11.58 6.53
CA ASP A 137 -11.64 -12.45 6.13
C ASP A 137 -12.06 -12.26 4.67
N ALA A 138 -11.58 -11.21 4.02
CA ALA A 138 -11.91 -10.94 2.62
C ALA A 138 -11.23 -11.94 1.69
N GLY A 139 -11.99 -12.52 0.77
CA GLY A 139 -11.50 -13.61 -0.07
C GLY A 139 -10.93 -13.21 -1.42
N ASP A 140 -11.28 -12.05 -1.94
CA ASP A 140 -10.84 -11.63 -3.27
C ASP A 140 -10.64 -10.11 -3.35
N GLN A 141 -10.12 -9.65 -4.51
CA GLN A 141 -9.84 -8.24 -4.76
C GLN A 141 -11.06 -7.34 -4.56
N ARG A 142 -12.21 -7.80 -5.02
CA ARG A 142 -13.45 -7.03 -4.96
C ARG A 142 -13.91 -6.84 -3.52
N GLN A 143 -13.87 -7.92 -2.73
CA GLN A 143 -14.25 -7.86 -1.32
C GLN A 143 -13.30 -6.96 -0.53
N ILE A 144 -12.01 -7.04 -0.82
CA ILE A 144 -11.00 -6.19 -0.17
C ILE A 144 -11.27 -4.72 -0.48
N HIS A 145 -11.52 -4.39 -1.73
CA HIS A 145 -11.82 -3.01 -2.13
C HIS A 145 -13.08 -2.50 -1.44
N GLN A 146 -14.12 -3.33 -1.37
CA GLN A 146 -15.37 -2.98 -0.72
C GLN A 146 -15.16 -2.70 0.78
N VAL A 147 -14.39 -3.53 1.46
CA VAL A 147 -14.08 -3.31 2.89
C VAL A 147 -13.36 -1.98 3.09
N ILE A 148 -12.36 -1.71 2.27
CA ILE A 148 -11.61 -0.45 2.35
C ILE A 148 -12.54 0.75 2.15
N ALA A 149 -13.40 0.70 1.13
CA ALA A 149 -14.32 1.79 0.84
C ALA A 149 -15.30 2.03 1.99
N GLU A 150 -15.88 0.97 2.54
CA GLU A 150 -16.84 1.06 3.64
C GLU A 150 -16.21 1.58 4.93
N GLU A 151 -15.03 1.07 5.28
CA GLU A 151 -14.34 1.52 6.49
C GLU A 151 -13.82 2.94 6.37
N GLU A 152 -13.42 3.33 5.16
CA GLU A 152 -12.98 4.72 4.91
C GLU A 152 -14.11 5.73 5.13
N GLU A 153 -15.34 5.39 4.79
CA GLU A 153 -16.48 6.28 4.99
C GLU A 153 -16.76 6.57 6.47
N LYS A 154 -16.26 5.74 7.36
CA LYS A 154 -16.43 5.94 8.81
C LYS A 154 -15.39 6.91 9.40
N LEU A 155 -14.43 7.37 8.61
CA LEU A 155 -13.40 8.28 9.11
C LEU A 155 -13.92 9.70 9.35
#